data_4848fb9bd51a85899882e6185c83fb2f
#
_entry.id   4848fb9bd51a85899882e6185c83fb2f
#
_cell.length_a   1.000
_cell.length_b   1.000
_cell.length_c   1.000
_cell.angle_alpha   90.00
_cell.angle_beta   90.00
_cell.angle_gamma   90.00
#
_symmetry.space_group_name_H-M   'P 1'
#
loop_
_entity.id
_entity.type
_entity.pdbx_description
1 polymer ?
#
loop_
_entity_poly.entity_id
_entity_poly.type
_entity_poly.pdbx_seq_one_letter_code
_entity_poly.pdbx_strand_id
1 'polypeptide(L)'
;MYQISSSSKDELKRLVARASRAAEYCSHNLVLVVLEPEVRVSLDKDSQIEDVELINVSKSLSQRLVCLSANERIKRLDVEFEEVAEKCSENSWLTKLDLLFEPSLKADPILLLKWLSKSRPVVAIWPGQIYEKTLVYAEPGSEDYRTYSLQELKDIQVVNACNGVIK
;
A
#
# COMPACT_ATOMS: atom_id res chain seq x y z
N MET A 1 -20.54 0.55 -13.73
CA MET A 1 -19.70 -0.14 -12.69
C MET A 1 -18.50 -0.71 -13.40
N TYR A 2 -17.32 -0.27 -13.07
CA TYR A 2 -16.10 -0.78 -13.67
C TYR A 2 -15.73 -2.12 -13.01
N GLN A 3 -15.76 -3.19 -13.79
CA GLN A 3 -15.27 -4.50 -13.33
C GLN A 3 -13.92 -4.77 -13.97
N ILE A 4 -12.95 -5.13 -13.16
CA ILE A 4 -11.64 -5.54 -13.64
C ILE A 4 -11.80 -6.90 -14.33
N SER A 5 -11.40 -7.00 -15.60
CA SER A 5 -11.43 -8.27 -16.32
C SER A 5 -10.44 -9.27 -15.70
N SER A 6 -10.71 -10.56 -15.86
CA SER A 6 -9.79 -11.62 -15.40
C SER A 6 -8.40 -11.45 -16.02
N SER A 7 -8.32 -11.09 -17.29
CA SER A 7 -7.04 -10.85 -17.97
C SER A 7 -6.24 -9.71 -17.33
N SER A 8 -6.90 -8.62 -16.92
CA SER A 8 -6.23 -7.51 -16.24
C SER A 8 -5.74 -7.87 -14.85
N LYS A 9 -6.46 -8.74 -14.14
CA LYS A 9 -6.02 -9.25 -12.83
C LYS A 9 -4.79 -10.14 -12.96
N ASP A 10 -4.76 -11.01 -13.96
CA ASP A 10 -3.61 -11.88 -14.23
C ASP A 10 -2.37 -11.09 -14.63
N GLU A 11 -2.55 -10.05 -15.44
CA GLU A 11 -1.47 -9.15 -15.79
C GLU A 11 -0.94 -8.44 -14.54
N LEU A 12 -1.80 -7.89 -13.71
CA LEU A 12 -1.42 -7.26 -12.45
C LEU A 12 -0.63 -8.21 -11.54
N LYS A 13 -1.07 -9.46 -11.41
CA LYS A 13 -0.35 -10.51 -10.65
C LYS A 13 1.06 -10.73 -11.20
N ARG A 14 1.22 -10.82 -12.51
CA ARG A 14 2.53 -10.99 -13.16
C ARG A 14 3.46 -9.80 -12.89
N LEU A 15 2.92 -8.58 -12.96
CA LEU A 15 3.65 -7.37 -12.68
C LEU A 15 4.17 -7.33 -11.25
N VAL A 16 3.29 -7.60 -10.30
CA VAL A 16 3.63 -7.64 -8.89
C VAL A 16 4.64 -8.76 -8.61
N ALA A 17 4.46 -9.94 -9.18
CA ALA A 17 5.41 -11.05 -9.04
C ALA A 17 6.81 -10.69 -9.56
N ARG A 18 6.89 -10.00 -10.70
CA ARG A 18 8.15 -9.51 -11.26
C ARG A 18 8.80 -8.46 -10.36
N ALA A 19 8.03 -7.49 -9.89
CA ALA A 19 8.52 -6.47 -8.98
C ALA A 19 8.95 -7.04 -7.63
N SER A 20 8.23 -8.03 -7.12
CA SER A 20 8.57 -8.72 -5.86
C SER A 20 9.93 -9.42 -5.94
N ARG A 21 10.22 -10.07 -7.06
CA ARG A 21 11.55 -10.66 -7.30
C ARG A 21 12.65 -9.59 -7.36
N ALA A 22 12.38 -8.45 -8.00
CA ALA A 22 13.33 -7.35 -8.04
C ALA A 22 13.53 -6.69 -6.67
N ALA A 23 12.48 -6.63 -5.86
CA ALA A 23 12.52 -6.06 -4.51
C ALA A 23 13.43 -6.84 -3.54
N GLU A 24 13.63 -8.14 -3.78
CA GLU A 24 14.57 -8.96 -2.98
C GLU A 24 16.00 -8.42 -3.01
N TYR A 25 16.36 -7.69 -4.07
CA TYR A 25 17.68 -7.07 -4.23
C TYR A 25 17.72 -5.59 -3.83
N CYS A 26 16.60 -5.03 -3.40
CA CYS A 26 16.52 -3.66 -2.89
C CYS A 26 16.84 -3.61 -1.39
N SER A 27 17.12 -2.41 -0.88
CA SER A 27 17.33 -2.20 0.56
C SER A 27 16.10 -2.55 1.40
N HIS A 28 14.91 -2.40 0.80
CA HIS A 28 13.64 -2.79 1.39
C HIS A 28 12.87 -3.69 0.44
N ASN A 29 12.42 -4.85 0.93
CA ASN A 29 11.61 -5.79 0.17
C ASN A 29 10.15 -5.33 0.13
N LEU A 30 9.93 -4.17 -0.49
CA LEU A 30 8.65 -3.48 -0.58
C LEU A 30 8.31 -3.19 -2.05
N VAL A 31 7.10 -3.55 -2.43
CA VAL A 31 6.49 -3.21 -3.71
C VAL A 31 5.29 -2.31 -3.47
N LEU A 32 5.32 -1.09 -4.01
CA LEU A 32 4.15 -0.21 -4.07
C LEU A 32 3.49 -0.34 -5.44
N VAL A 33 2.21 -0.59 -5.45
CA VAL A 33 1.41 -0.75 -6.68
C VAL A 33 0.48 0.45 -6.84
N VAL A 34 0.66 1.20 -7.91
CA VAL A 34 -0.20 2.34 -8.26
C VAL A 34 -1.23 1.89 -9.29
N LEU A 35 -2.50 2.04 -8.96
CA LEU A 35 -3.63 1.67 -9.81
C LEU A 35 -4.41 2.92 -10.24
N GLU A 36 -5.08 2.83 -11.39
CA GLU A 36 -6.13 3.80 -11.72
C GLU A 36 -7.17 3.88 -10.60
N PRO A 37 -7.71 5.08 -10.30
CA PRO A 37 -8.67 5.26 -9.21
C PRO A 37 -9.88 4.32 -9.31
N GLU A 38 -10.40 4.10 -10.50
CA GLU A 38 -11.55 3.23 -10.75
C GLU A 38 -11.21 1.75 -10.48
N VAL A 39 -10.02 1.33 -10.87
CA VAL A 39 -9.50 -0.03 -10.62
C VAL A 39 -9.33 -0.25 -9.12
N ARG A 40 -8.73 0.73 -8.44
CA ARG A 40 -8.54 0.68 -6.98
C ARG A 40 -9.87 0.58 -6.23
N VAL A 41 -10.84 1.42 -6.57
CA VAL A 41 -12.18 1.38 -5.97
C VAL A 41 -12.88 0.04 -6.23
N SER A 42 -12.70 -0.54 -7.41
CA SER A 42 -13.25 -1.85 -7.76
C SER A 42 -12.61 -2.97 -6.93
N LEU A 43 -11.31 -2.95 -6.71
CA LEU A 43 -10.63 -3.90 -5.81
C LEU A 43 -11.14 -3.80 -4.37
N ASP A 44 -11.43 -2.59 -3.92
CA ASP A 44 -11.89 -2.32 -2.56
C ASP A 44 -13.30 -2.84 -2.28
N LYS A 45 -14.15 -2.95 -3.30
CA LYS A 45 -15.57 -3.30 -3.13
C LYS A 45 -15.86 -4.80 -3.21
N ASP A 46 -15.47 -5.45 -4.29
CA ASP A 46 -15.90 -6.83 -4.57
C ASP A 46 -14.87 -7.64 -5.37
N SER A 47 -13.73 -7.06 -5.70
CA SER A 47 -12.78 -7.75 -6.53
C SER A 47 -11.89 -8.67 -5.71
N GLN A 48 -12.03 -9.95 -5.96
CA GLN A 48 -11.06 -10.94 -5.52
C GLN A 48 -10.00 -11.12 -6.61
N ILE A 49 -8.77 -11.25 -6.19
CA ILE A 49 -7.68 -11.71 -7.03
C ILE A 49 -7.39 -13.13 -6.59
N GLU A 50 -7.46 -14.08 -7.53
CA GLU A 50 -7.21 -15.49 -7.24
C GLU A 50 -5.82 -15.67 -6.62
N ASP A 51 -5.76 -16.47 -5.55
CA ASP A 51 -4.54 -16.75 -4.77
C ASP A 51 -3.90 -15.54 -4.08
N VAL A 52 -4.60 -14.41 -3.99
CA VAL A 52 -4.11 -13.21 -3.27
C VAL A 52 -5.12 -12.82 -2.19
N GLU A 53 -4.63 -12.67 -0.98
CA GLU A 53 -5.42 -12.13 0.13
C GLU A 53 -5.31 -10.60 0.15
N LEU A 54 -6.43 -9.90 0.03
CA LEU A 54 -6.48 -8.44 0.12
C LEU A 54 -6.78 -8.02 1.56
N ILE A 55 -5.84 -7.32 2.18
CA ILE A 55 -5.94 -6.88 3.57
C ILE A 55 -6.35 -5.41 3.64
N ASN A 56 -7.51 -5.14 4.18
CA ASN A 56 -7.94 -3.77 4.46
C ASN A 56 -7.24 -3.24 5.73
N VAL A 57 -6.14 -2.54 5.54
CA VAL A 57 -5.29 -2.03 6.64
C VAL A 57 -6.06 -1.05 7.51
N SER A 58 -6.77 -0.07 6.92
CA SER A 58 -7.52 0.92 7.70
C SER A 58 -8.56 0.28 8.61
N LYS A 59 -9.29 -0.73 8.12
CA LYS A 59 -10.27 -1.46 8.92
C LYS A 59 -9.61 -2.24 10.07
N SER A 60 -8.61 -3.04 9.75
CA SER A 60 -7.94 -3.89 10.74
C SER A 60 -7.21 -3.07 11.79
N LEU A 61 -6.53 -2.01 11.36
CA LEU A 61 -5.78 -1.15 12.26
C LEU A 61 -6.70 -0.27 13.13
N SER A 62 -7.78 0.27 12.57
CA SER A 62 -8.74 1.08 13.35
C SER A 62 -9.38 0.28 14.49
N GLN A 63 -9.69 -0.99 14.26
CA GLN A 63 -10.22 -1.88 15.30
C GLN A 63 -9.25 -2.05 16.47
N ARG A 64 -7.96 -2.01 16.20
CA ARG A 64 -6.91 -2.13 17.22
C ARG A 64 -6.63 -0.80 17.95
N LEU A 65 -6.77 0.32 17.25
CA LEU A 65 -6.47 1.64 17.77
C LEU A 65 -7.65 2.29 18.52
N VAL A 66 -8.88 1.82 18.30
CA VAL A 66 -10.10 2.47 18.81
C VAL A 66 -10.13 2.62 20.33
N CYS A 67 -9.61 1.63 21.05
CA CYS A 67 -9.57 1.62 22.52
C CYS A 67 -8.37 2.37 23.13
N LEU A 68 -7.46 2.86 22.30
CA LEU A 68 -6.26 3.55 22.73
C LEU A 68 -6.48 5.07 22.79
N SER A 69 -5.83 5.73 23.75
CA SER A 69 -5.75 7.19 23.78
C SER A 69 -4.96 7.73 22.58
N ALA A 70 -5.09 9.02 22.31
CA ALA A 70 -4.35 9.66 21.20
C ALA A 70 -2.84 9.45 21.32
N ASN A 71 -2.27 9.60 22.51
CA ASN A 71 -0.83 9.38 22.72
C ASN A 71 -0.42 7.91 22.57
N GLU A 72 -1.24 6.98 23.01
CA GLU A 72 -0.99 5.54 22.87
C GLU A 72 -1.04 5.11 21.39
N ARG A 73 -1.97 5.68 20.60
CA ARG A 73 -2.04 5.41 19.15
C ARG A 73 -0.74 5.78 18.45
N ILE A 74 -0.19 6.96 18.76
CA ILE A 74 1.09 7.40 18.18
C ILE A 74 2.23 6.45 18.58
N LYS A 75 2.31 6.06 19.84
CA LYS A 75 3.40 5.24 20.39
C LYS A 75 3.35 3.78 19.93
N ARG A 76 2.18 3.25 19.65
CA ARG A 76 1.95 1.83 19.37
C ARG A 76 1.61 1.55 17.91
N LEU A 77 1.56 2.57 17.06
CA LEU A 77 1.13 2.43 15.67
C LEU A 77 1.94 1.38 14.91
N ASP A 78 3.25 1.40 15.05
CA ASP A 78 4.17 0.46 14.41
C ASP A 78 3.91 -0.98 14.86
N VAL A 79 3.79 -1.21 16.16
CA VAL A 79 3.51 -2.54 16.74
C VAL A 79 2.13 -3.05 16.30
N GLU A 80 1.11 -2.21 16.37
CA GLU A 80 -0.25 -2.60 15.97
C GLU A 80 -0.34 -2.87 14.46
N PHE A 81 0.42 -2.13 13.66
CA PHE A 81 0.50 -2.37 12.22
C PHE A 81 1.26 -3.67 11.89
N GLU A 82 2.34 -3.95 12.59
CA GLU A 82 3.06 -5.22 12.45
C GLU A 82 2.17 -6.41 12.79
N GLU A 83 1.40 -6.35 13.87
CA GLU A 83 0.46 -7.41 14.24
C GLU A 83 -0.66 -7.62 13.22
N VAL A 84 -1.11 -6.58 12.53
CA VAL A 84 -2.04 -6.72 11.40
C VAL A 84 -1.38 -7.52 10.28
N ALA A 85 -0.14 -7.22 9.96
CA ALA A 85 0.59 -7.88 8.89
C ALA A 85 1.01 -9.33 9.25
N GLU A 86 1.32 -9.62 10.51
CA GLU A 86 1.69 -10.98 10.95
C GLU A 86 0.57 -12.01 10.79
N LYS A 87 -0.68 -11.58 10.83
CA LYS A 87 -1.85 -12.44 10.65
C LYS A 87 -2.16 -12.73 9.18
N CYS A 88 -1.45 -12.09 8.27
CA CYS A 88 -1.67 -12.23 6.83
C CYS A 88 -0.91 -13.44 6.28
N SER A 89 -1.44 -14.05 5.23
CA SER A 89 -0.74 -15.10 4.49
C SER A 89 0.48 -14.52 3.73
N GLU A 90 1.36 -15.40 3.28
CA GLU A 90 2.54 -14.98 2.51
C GLU A 90 2.20 -14.26 1.20
N ASN A 91 1.03 -14.55 0.62
CA ASN A 91 0.56 -13.93 -0.61
C ASN A 91 -0.56 -12.91 -0.33
N SER A 92 -0.26 -11.95 0.52
CA SER A 92 -1.18 -10.88 0.90
C SER A 92 -0.75 -9.53 0.34
N TRP A 93 -1.73 -8.75 -0.14
CA TRP A 93 -1.51 -7.37 -0.54
C TRP A 93 -2.24 -6.44 0.43
N LEU A 94 -1.52 -5.46 0.93
CA LEU A 94 -2.06 -4.44 1.82
C LEU A 94 -2.84 -3.41 1.00
N THR A 95 -4.09 -3.19 1.34
CA THR A 95 -4.99 -2.23 0.70
C THR A 95 -5.52 -1.22 1.71
N LYS A 96 -6.15 -0.15 1.25
CA LYS A 96 -6.75 0.86 2.13
C LYS A 96 -5.78 1.38 3.18
N LEU A 97 -4.68 1.95 2.74
CA LEU A 97 -3.63 2.50 3.61
C LEU A 97 -3.99 3.88 4.18
N ASP A 98 -5.16 4.41 3.88
CA ASP A 98 -5.58 5.79 4.19
C ASP A 98 -5.38 6.17 5.66
N LEU A 99 -5.65 5.25 6.58
CA LEU A 99 -5.46 5.51 8.01
C LEU A 99 -4.01 5.87 8.38
N LEU A 100 -3.03 5.35 7.64
CA LEU A 100 -1.62 5.65 7.91
C LEU A 100 -1.26 7.11 7.60
N PHE A 101 -2.10 7.80 6.82
CA PHE A 101 -1.94 9.21 6.47
C PHE A 101 -2.64 10.17 7.45
N GLU A 102 -3.35 9.64 8.43
CA GLU A 102 -4.07 10.43 9.42
C GLU A 102 -3.10 11.32 10.22
N PRO A 103 -3.23 12.67 10.14
CA PRO A 103 -2.29 13.60 10.78
C PRO A 103 -2.12 13.38 12.29
N SER A 104 -3.19 12.96 12.96
CA SER A 104 -3.17 12.70 14.40
C SER A 104 -2.25 11.55 14.80
N LEU A 105 -1.93 10.64 13.88
CA LEU A 105 -0.99 9.54 14.14
C LEU A 105 0.47 9.95 14.03
N LYS A 106 0.76 11.10 13.43
CA LYS A 106 2.12 11.66 13.27
C LYS A 106 3.12 10.69 12.63
N ALA A 107 2.63 9.87 11.70
CA ALA A 107 3.43 8.84 11.04
C ALA A 107 3.81 9.23 9.61
N ASP A 108 4.88 8.62 9.12
CA ASP A 108 5.20 8.57 7.70
C ASP A 108 4.83 7.18 7.16
N PRO A 109 3.81 7.08 6.29
CA PRO A 109 3.35 5.79 5.77
C PRO A 109 4.42 4.99 5.04
N ILE A 110 5.29 5.65 4.27
CA ILE A 110 6.37 4.98 3.54
C ILE A 110 7.40 4.40 4.51
N LEU A 111 7.76 5.13 5.55
CA LEU A 111 8.68 4.64 6.57
C LEU A 111 8.11 3.43 7.34
N LEU A 112 6.81 3.44 7.64
CA LEU A 112 6.13 2.30 8.26
C LEU A 112 6.17 1.06 7.36
N LEU A 113 5.88 1.21 6.07
CA LEU A 113 5.93 0.12 5.10
C LEU A 113 7.37 -0.40 4.93
N LYS A 114 8.35 0.48 4.84
CA LYS A 114 9.77 0.10 4.78
C LYS A 114 10.22 -0.65 6.04
N TRP A 115 9.78 -0.19 7.20
CA TRP A 115 10.06 -0.87 8.45
C TRP A 115 9.47 -2.28 8.48
N LEU A 116 8.20 -2.43 8.10
CA LEU A 116 7.54 -3.73 7.99
C LEU A 116 8.27 -4.66 7.02
N SER A 117 8.78 -4.13 5.92
CA SER A 117 9.47 -4.92 4.88
C SER A 117 10.83 -5.47 5.30
N LYS A 118 11.35 -5.09 6.47
CA LYS A 118 12.58 -5.69 7.03
C LYS A 118 12.39 -7.12 7.50
N SER A 119 11.20 -7.47 7.95
CA SER A 119 10.89 -8.80 8.49
C SER A 119 10.21 -9.71 7.47
N ARG A 120 9.64 -9.16 6.41
CA ARG A 120 8.88 -9.90 5.39
C ARG A 120 8.77 -9.14 4.07
N PRO A 121 8.55 -9.82 2.94
CA PRO A 121 8.12 -9.15 1.71
C PRO A 121 6.80 -8.44 1.90
N VAL A 122 6.66 -7.22 1.40
CA VAL A 122 5.44 -6.43 1.48
C VAL A 122 5.01 -5.97 0.10
N VAL A 123 3.76 -6.20 -0.24
CA VAL A 123 3.08 -5.61 -1.40
C VAL A 123 1.97 -4.72 -0.88
N ALA A 124 1.96 -3.47 -1.28
CA ALA A 124 0.98 -2.48 -0.82
C ALA A 124 0.40 -1.70 -2.01
N ILE A 125 -0.92 -1.56 -2.03
CA ILE A 125 -1.62 -0.72 -3.00
C ILE A 125 -1.55 0.73 -2.53
N TRP A 126 -0.93 1.57 -3.35
CA TRP A 126 -0.85 3.00 -3.08
C TRP A 126 -2.25 3.64 -3.10
N PRO A 127 -2.66 4.36 -2.06
CA PRO A 127 -4.02 4.91 -1.97
C PRO A 127 -4.21 6.23 -2.74
N GLY A 128 -3.20 6.70 -3.40
CA GLY A 128 -3.20 7.95 -4.16
C GLY A 128 -2.94 7.72 -5.65
N GLN A 129 -2.28 8.68 -6.25
CA GLN A 129 -1.98 8.71 -7.68
C GLN A 129 -0.47 8.90 -7.91
N ILE A 130 -0.07 8.79 -9.17
CA ILE A 130 1.27 9.14 -9.63
C ILE A 130 1.15 10.21 -10.71
N TYR A 131 1.90 11.30 -10.54
CA TYR A 131 2.04 12.36 -11.54
C TYR A 131 3.50 12.44 -11.93
N GLU A 132 3.78 12.21 -13.21
CA GLU A 132 5.15 12.14 -13.72
C GLU A 132 5.99 11.15 -12.91
N LYS A 133 6.86 11.64 -12.05
CA LYS A 133 7.77 10.85 -11.21
C LYS A 133 7.53 11.10 -9.71
N THR A 134 6.29 11.39 -9.33
CA THR A 134 5.93 11.70 -7.95
C THR A 134 4.66 10.96 -7.55
N LEU A 135 4.74 10.20 -6.46
CA LEU A 135 3.57 9.64 -5.79
C LEU A 135 2.88 10.75 -5.00
N VAL A 136 1.57 10.82 -5.11
CA VAL A 136 0.75 11.84 -4.45
C VAL A 136 -0.37 11.16 -3.67
N TYR A 137 -0.58 11.58 -2.45
CA TYR A 137 -1.74 11.23 -1.63
C TYR A 137 -2.49 12.49 -1.23
N ALA A 138 -3.82 12.45 -1.34
CA ALA A 138 -4.74 13.55 -1.08
C ALA A 138 -4.54 14.77 -2.01
N GLU A 139 -5.18 15.87 -1.69
CA GLU A 139 -5.12 17.10 -2.49
C GLU A 139 -4.20 18.14 -1.86
N PRO A 140 -3.51 18.95 -2.67
CA PRO A 140 -2.72 20.06 -2.15
C PRO A 140 -3.55 20.95 -1.23
N GLY A 141 -3.02 21.23 -0.04
CA GLY A 141 -3.69 22.04 0.98
C GLY A 141 -4.47 21.25 2.03
N SER A 142 -4.71 19.96 1.84
CA SER A 142 -5.27 19.13 2.91
C SER A 142 -4.17 18.73 3.92
N GLU A 143 -4.57 18.50 5.17
CA GLU A 143 -3.63 18.19 6.26
C GLU A 143 -2.91 16.85 6.06
N ASP A 144 -3.55 15.92 5.36
CA ASP A 144 -3.02 14.59 5.05
C ASP A 144 -2.26 14.52 3.72
N TYR A 145 -2.11 15.65 3.02
CA TYR A 145 -1.36 15.71 1.76
C TYR A 145 0.09 15.24 1.91
N ARG A 146 0.49 14.30 1.07
CA ARG A 146 1.84 13.76 1.02
C ARG A 146 2.29 13.55 -0.41
N THR A 147 3.57 13.82 -0.65
CA THR A 147 4.24 13.55 -1.93
C THR A 147 5.57 12.84 -1.70
N TYR A 148 5.90 11.92 -2.61
CA TYR A 148 7.17 11.20 -2.59
C TYR A 148 7.68 11.11 -4.03
N SER A 149 8.87 11.65 -4.30
CA SER A 149 9.48 11.48 -5.62
C SER A 149 9.98 10.04 -5.80
N LEU A 150 9.96 9.53 -7.03
CA LEU A 150 10.53 8.20 -7.32
C LEU A 150 12.04 8.16 -7.06
N GLN A 151 12.72 9.31 -7.04
CA GLN A 151 14.11 9.40 -6.65
C GLN A 151 14.33 9.10 -5.15
N GLU A 152 13.41 9.53 -4.30
CA GLU A 152 13.41 9.21 -2.85
C GLU A 152 13.06 7.74 -2.59
N LEU A 153 12.36 7.11 -3.53
CA LEU A 153 11.87 5.71 -3.43
C LEU A 153 12.73 4.71 -4.21
N LYS A 154 13.95 5.07 -4.57
CA LYS A 154 14.85 4.21 -5.35
C LYS A 154 15.27 2.91 -4.63
N ASP A 155 15.07 2.84 -3.33
CA ASP A 155 15.37 1.69 -2.46
C ASP A 155 14.23 0.67 -2.34
N ILE A 156 13.14 0.89 -3.07
CA ILE A 156 11.97 0.00 -3.17
C ILE A 156 11.55 -0.19 -4.63
N GLN A 157 10.58 -1.06 -4.88
CA GLN A 157 9.95 -1.19 -6.19
C GLN A 157 8.62 -0.44 -6.25
N VAL A 158 8.42 0.33 -7.30
CA VAL A 158 7.15 1.00 -7.60
C VAL A 158 6.62 0.50 -8.94
N VAL A 159 5.44 -0.11 -8.91
CA VAL A 159 4.73 -0.60 -10.10
C VAL A 159 3.65 0.41 -10.46
N ASN A 160 3.79 1.05 -11.60
CA ASN A 160 2.73 1.90 -12.15
C ASN A 160 1.88 1.06 -13.12
N ALA A 161 0.71 0.63 -12.65
CA ALA A 161 -0.23 -0.17 -13.43
C ALA A 161 -1.37 0.68 -14.04
N CYS A 162 -1.17 2.00 -14.12
CA CYS A 162 -2.10 2.89 -14.79
C CYS A 162 -2.00 2.75 -16.31
N ASN A 163 -3.14 2.73 -17.00
CA ASN A 163 -3.24 2.67 -18.47
C ASN A 163 -2.58 1.44 -19.14
N GLY A 164 -2.41 0.34 -18.41
CA GLY A 164 -1.78 -0.86 -18.96
C GLY A 164 -0.33 -0.66 -19.43
N VAL A 165 0.28 0.45 -19.10
CA VAL A 165 1.68 0.76 -19.43
C VAL A 165 2.53 0.65 -18.17
N ILE A 166 3.33 -0.37 -18.20
CA ILE A 166 4.39 -0.57 -17.22
C ILE A 166 5.61 0.18 -17.73
N LYS A 167 6.12 1.06 -16.95
CA LYS A 167 7.46 1.57 -17.15
C LYS A 167 8.36 1.15 -16.00
#